data_89d9e2ff0edbd563bcfcc13ef587375d
#
_entry.id   89d9e2ff0edbd563bcfcc13ef587375d
#
_cell.length_a   1.000
_cell.length_b   1.000
_cell.length_c   1.000
_cell.angle_alpha   90.00
_cell.angle_beta   90.00
_cell.angle_gamma   90.00
#
_symmetry.space_group_name_H-M   'P 1'
#
loop_
_entity.id
_entity.type
_entity.pdbx_description
1 polymer ?
#
loop_
_entity_poly.entity_id
_entity_poly.type
_entity_poly.pdbx_seq_one_letter_code
_entity_poly.pdbx_strand_id
1 'polypeptide(L)' 'MVRMAQCAEIAIVYGNRYRDYEEVDAGLNDARSKFFKGDYKRALDLAIRTISLVDADISKKLFNNEGY' A
#
# COMPACT_ATOMS: atom_id res chain seq x y z
N MET A 1 19.49 1.97 1.35
CA MET A 1 18.36 1.86 2.28
C MET A 1 17.16 1.30 1.56
N VAL A 2 16.53 0.32 2.14
CA VAL A 2 15.40 -0.36 1.50
C VAL A 2 14.06 -0.05 2.15
N ARG A 3 14.01 1.03 2.90
CA ARG A 3 12.79 1.35 3.65
C ARG A 3 11.58 1.61 2.77
N MET A 4 11.79 2.27 1.63
CA MET A 4 10.69 2.55 0.72
C MET A 4 10.10 1.25 0.19
N ALA A 5 10.96 0.29 -0.16
CA ALA A 5 10.49 -1.00 -0.64
C ALA A 5 9.72 -1.75 0.47
N GLN A 6 10.22 -1.68 1.70
CA GLN A 6 9.54 -2.32 2.82
C GLN A 6 8.18 -1.69 3.08
N CYS A 7 8.10 -0.37 3.03
CA CYS A 7 6.83 0.33 3.23
C CYS A 7 5.83 -0.04 2.15
N ALA A 8 6.28 -0.10 0.90
CA ALA A 8 5.41 -0.47 -0.21
C ALA A 8 4.91 -1.90 -0.04
N GLU A 9 5.80 -2.81 0.33
CA GLU A 9 5.42 -4.19 0.55
C GLU A 9 4.40 -4.32 1.68
N ILE A 10 4.64 -3.65 2.79
CA ILE A 10 3.73 -3.69 3.94
C ILE A 10 2.36 -3.14 3.54
N ALA A 11 2.34 -2.05 2.80
CA ALA A 11 1.08 -1.46 2.37
C ALA A 11 0.29 -2.42 1.47
N ILE A 12 0.97 -3.07 0.53
CA ILE A 12 0.32 -4.03 -0.36
C ILE A 12 -0.22 -5.23 0.43
N VAL A 13 0.59 -5.75 1.34
CA VAL A 13 0.19 -6.88 2.18
C VAL A 13 -1.00 -6.49 3.06
N TYR A 14 -0.95 -5.31 3.63
CA TYR A 14 -2.06 -4.81 4.44
C TYR A 14 -3.34 -4.72 3.61
N GLY A 15 -3.20 -4.28 2.38
CA GLY A 15 -4.35 -4.13 1.48
C GLY A 15 -5.00 -5.45 1.09
N ASN A 16 -4.29 -6.56 1.24
CA ASN A 16 -4.85 -7.87 0.88
C ASN A 16 -6.13 -8.19 1.66
N ARG A 17 -6.30 -7.62 2.85
CA ARG A 17 -7.50 -7.84 3.65
C ARG A 17 -8.74 -7.18 3.03
N TYR A 18 -8.54 -6.27 2.07
CA TYR A 18 -9.62 -5.55 1.41
C TYR A 18 -9.79 -5.97 -0.05
N ARG A 19 -9.26 -7.13 -0.41
CA ARG A 19 -9.31 -7.59 -1.80
C ARG A 19 -10.72 -7.89 -2.31
N ASP A 20 -11.67 -8.02 -1.40
CA ASP A 20 -13.06 -8.23 -1.80
C ASP A 20 -13.64 -7.00 -2.51
N TYR A 21 -13.05 -5.85 -2.32
CA TYR A 21 -13.46 -4.62 -3.01
C TYR A 21 -12.77 -4.55 -4.36
N GLU A 22 -13.54 -4.44 -5.43
CA GLU A 22 -12.97 -4.43 -6.78
C GLU A 22 -11.96 -3.31 -6.97
N GLU A 23 -12.29 -2.11 -6.47
CA GLU A 23 -11.41 -0.97 -6.60
C GLU A 23 -10.07 -1.21 -5.89
N VAL A 24 -10.13 -1.85 -4.76
CA VAL A 24 -8.92 -2.15 -4.00
C VAL A 24 -8.08 -3.19 -4.74
N ASP A 25 -8.75 -4.23 -5.23
CA ASP A 25 -8.04 -5.27 -5.95
C ASP A 25 -7.33 -4.71 -7.19
N ALA A 26 -8.01 -3.90 -7.96
CA ALA A 26 -7.44 -3.29 -9.16
C ALA A 26 -6.27 -2.37 -8.81
N GLY A 27 -6.45 -1.52 -7.79
CA GLY A 27 -5.40 -0.59 -7.39
C GLY A 27 -4.19 -1.29 -6.81
N LEU A 28 -4.40 -2.36 -6.06
CA LEU A 28 -3.28 -3.11 -5.51
C LEU A 28 -2.51 -3.87 -6.58
N ASN A 29 -3.21 -4.36 -7.60
CA ASN A 29 -2.54 -5.00 -8.71
C ASN A 29 -1.64 -4.00 -9.45
N ASP A 30 -2.09 -2.77 -9.60
CA ASP A 30 -1.28 -1.72 -10.21
C ASP A 30 -0.09 -1.38 -9.31
N ALA A 31 -0.32 -1.29 -8.01
CA ALA A 31 0.76 -1.02 -7.06
C ALA A 31 1.82 -2.12 -7.10
N ARG A 32 1.39 -3.37 -7.17
CA ARG A 32 2.34 -4.48 -7.28
C ARG A 32 3.15 -4.41 -8.56
N SER A 33 2.50 -4.02 -9.66
CA SER A 33 3.20 -3.85 -10.93
C SER A 33 4.32 -2.81 -10.79
N LYS A 34 4.03 -1.69 -10.16
CA LYS A 34 5.05 -0.67 -9.90
C LYS A 34 6.15 -1.19 -9.00
N PHE A 35 5.78 -1.96 -7.99
CA PHE A 35 6.73 -2.55 -7.05
C PHE A 35 7.74 -3.43 -7.78
N PHE A 36 7.25 -4.30 -8.67
CA PHE A 36 8.13 -5.21 -9.38
C PHE A 36 9.02 -4.49 -10.40
N LYS A 37 8.63 -3.31 -10.82
CA LYS A 37 9.46 -2.49 -11.70
C LYS A 37 10.51 -1.69 -10.92
N GLY A 38 10.48 -1.77 -9.60
CA GLY A 38 11.41 -1.03 -8.76
C GLY A 38 10.93 0.37 -8.41
N ASP A 39 9.73 0.74 -8.83
CA ASP A 39 9.17 2.06 -8.55
C ASP A 39 8.41 2.00 -7.22
N TYR A 40 9.18 1.90 -6.15
CA TYR A 40 8.62 1.69 -4.82
C TYR A 40 7.82 2.87 -4.31
N LYS A 41 8.22 4.07 -4.68
CA LYS A 41 7.52 5.26 -4.24
C LYS A 41 6.10 5.29 -4.79
N ARG A 42 5.95 5.00 -6.08
CA ARG A 42 4.63 4.96 -6.69
C ARG A 42 3.81 3.78 -6.20
N ALA A 43 4.48 2.65 -5.98
CA ALA A 43 3.80 1.48 -5.44
C ALA A 43 3.20 1.80 -4.07
N LEU A 44 3.96 2.43 -3.20
CA LEU A 44 3.48 2.82 -1.88
C LEU A 44 2.33 3.82 -1.99
N ASP A 45 2.50 4.83 -2.82
CA ASP A 45 1.48 5.86 -2.99
C ASP A 45 0.17 5.27 -3.50
N LEU A 46 0.24 4.41 -4.51
CA LEU A 46 -0.94 3.76 -5.06
C LEU A 46 -1.61 2.86 -4.04
N ALA A 47 -0.82 2.11 -3.30
CA ALA A 47 -1.38 1.22 -2.29
C ALA A 47 -2.13 2.02 -1.22
N ILE A 48 -1.53 3.09 -0.73
CA ILE A 48 -2.15 3.92 0.30
C ILE A 48 -3.42 4.57 -0.22
N ARG A 49 -3.37 5.14 -1.42
CA ARG A 49 -4.56 5.77 -2.01
C ARG A 49 -5.68 4.78 -2.20
N THR A 50 -5.33 3.59 -2.67
CA THR A 50 -6.30 2.55 -2.92
C THR A 50 -6.95 2.09 -1.64
N ILE A 51 -6.16 1.81 -0.62
CA ILE A 51 -6.68 1.34 0.65
C ILE A 51 -7.50 2.42 1.34
N SER A 52 -7.13 3.69 1.16
CA SER A 52 -7.88 4.78 1.78
C SER A 52 -9.31 4.88 1.30
N LEU A 53 -9.65 4.26 0.17
CA LEU A 53 -11.03 4.21 -0.29
C LEU A 53 -11.92 3.46 0.69
N VAL A 54 -11.36 2.49 1.39
CA VAL A 54 -12.11 1.67 2.35
C VAL A 54 -11.61 1.85 3.78
N ASP A 55 -10.43 2.40 3.96
CA ASP A 55 -9.83 2.61 5.28
C ASP A 55 -9.09 3.95 5.27
N ALA A 56 -9.81 5.01 5.59
CA ALA A 56 -9.26 6.36 5.54
C ALA A 56 -8.12 6.57 6.54
N ASP A 57 -8.02 5.73 7.55
CA ASP A 57 -6.98 5.85 8.58
C ASP A 57 -5.72 5.07 8.23
N ILE A 58 -5.64 4.54 7.01
CA ILE A 58 -4.52 3.67 6.65
C ILE A 58 -3.15 4.35 6.85
N SER A 59 -3.04 5.63 6.50
CA SER A 59 -1.79 6.34 6.70
C SER A 59 -1.36 6.35 8.15
N LYS A 60 -2.30 6.60 9.04
CA LYS A 60 -2.02 6.60 10.46
C LYS A 60 -1.61 5.22 10.94
N LYS A 61 -2.30 4.19 10.47
CA LYS A 61 -2.00 2.83 10.88
C LYS A 61 -0.62 2.38 10.44
N LEU A 62 -0.22 2.78 9.24
CA LEU A 62 1.08 2.38 8.70
C LEU A 62 2.23 3.21 9.23
N PHE A 63 2.02 4.51 9.43
CA PHE A 63 3.13 5.39 9.76
C PHE A 63 3.22 5.75 11.23
N ASN A 64 2.12 5.76 11.94
CA ASN A 64 2.16 6.06 13.36
C ASN A 64 2.67 4.88 14.20
N ASN A 65 2.66 3.69 13.65
CA ASN A 65 3.14 2.53 14.37
C ASN A 65 4.61 2.63 14.73
N GLU A 66 5.36 3.38 13.97
CA GLU A 66 6.77 3.52 14.24
C GLU A 66 7.04 4.50 15.37
N GLY A 67 6.03 5.10 15.91
CA GLY A 67 6.19 6.01 17.03
C GLY A 67 6.41 5.32 18.35
N TYR A 68 6.22 4.02 18.40
CA TYR A 68 6.44 3.31 19.64
C TYR A 68 7.82 2.68 19.70
#